data_75ff4a743fd6317220c75577ae5bc1b6
#
_entry.id   75ff4a743fd6317220c75577ae5bc1b6
#
_cell.length_a   1.000
_cell.length_b   1.000
_cell.length_c   1.000
_cell.angle_alpha   90.00
_cell.angle_beta   90.00
_cell.angle_gamma   90.00
#
_symmetry.space_group_name_H-M   'P 1'
#
loop_
_entity.id
_entity.type
_entity.pdbx_description
1 polymer ?
#
loop_
_entity_poly.entity_id
_entity_poly.type
_entity_poly.pdbx_seq_one_letter_code
_entity_poly.pdbx_strand_id
1 'polypeptide(L)'
;MFGRFFDTTAVDEYADWVVEEVKRTLPAGFDPGLKNVSGKVDRLDRRLSERTASFTKSAKLNIYQKARLAGRIREGMLAFGYPKPFVESFSMDIVKRVMVASRTR
;
A
#
# COMPACT_ATOMS: atom_id res chain seq x y z
N MET A 1 -17.31 -5.58 20.13
CA MET A 1 -17.76 -5.32 18.78
C MET A 1 -17.23 -4.02 18.22
N PHE A 2 -17.37 -2.94 18.95
CA PHE A 2 -16.77 -1.68 18.52
C PHE A 2 -15.26 -1.77 18.40
N GLY A 3 -14.61 -2.60 19.21
CA GLY A 3 -13.18 -2.81 19.12
C GLY A 3 -12.73 -3.33 17.77
N ARG A 4 -13.52 -4.21 17.14
CA ARG A 4 -13.19 -4.75 15.81
C ARG A 4 -13.31 -3.70 14.72
N PHE A 5 -14.28 -2.81 14.83
CA PHE A 5 -14.44 -1.75 13.86
C PHE A 5 -13.21 -0.83 13.81
N PHE A 6 -12.65 -0.52 14.97
CA PHE A 6 -11.50 0.36 15.08
C PHE A 6 -10.16 -0.39 15.15
N ASP A 7 -10.21 -1.73 15.11
CA ASP A 7 -8.98 -2.51 15.16
C ASP A 7 -8.22 -2.36 13.84
N THR A 8 -7.03 -1.80 13.92
CA THR A 8 -6.19 -1.56 12.75
C THR A 8 -4.94 -2.43 12.73
N THR A 9 -4.85 -3.43 13.61
CA THR A 9 -3.64 -4.26 13.71
C THR A 9 -3.23 -4.86 12.37
N ALA A 10 -4.16 -5.58 11.71
CA ALA A 10 -3.86 -6.22 10.44
C ALA A 10 -3.59 -5.19 9.34
N VAL A 11 -4.33 -4.08 9.35
CA VAL A 11 -4.15 -2.98 8.40
C VAL A 11 -2.78 -2.35 8.57
N ASP A 12 -2.38 -2.09 9.82
CA ASP A 12 -1.09 -1.46 10.10
C ASP A 12 0.07 -2.37 9.67
N GLU A 13 -0.05 -3.68 9.92
CA GLU A 13 0.97 -4.64 9.49
C GLU A 13 1.08 -4.69 7.97
N TYR A 14 -0.04 -4.72 7.27
CA TYR A 14 -0.04 -4.71 5.82
C TYR A 14 0.54 -3.41 5.27
N ALA A 15 0.13 -2.27 5.82
CA ALA A 15 0.63 -0.96 5.41
C ALA A 15 2.14 -0.86 5.60
N ASP A 16 2.63 -1.31 6.76
CA ASP A 16 4.07 -1.27 7.06
C ASP A 16 4.83 -2.17 6.09
N TRP A 17 4.27 -3.33 5.76
CA TRP A 17 4.88 -4.22 4.79
C TRP A 17 4.95 -3.55 3.41
N VAL A 18 3.88 -2.87 2.98
CA VAL A 18 3.85 -2.16 1.70
C VAL A 18 4.97 -1.11 1.65
N VAL A 19 5.07 -0.30 2.71
CA VAL A 19 6.09 0.76 2.77
C VAL A 19 7.49 0.15 2.69
N GLU A 20 7.74 -0.94 3.43
CA GLU A 20 9.04 -1.59 3.43
C GLU A 20 9.38 -2.18 2.05
N GLU A 21 8.40 -2.76 1.36
CA GLU A 21 8.63 -3.27 0.01
C GLU A 21 8.97 -2.16 -0.97
N VAL A 22 8.31 -1.01 -0.85
CA VAL A 22 8.61 0.14 -1.70
C VAL A 22 10.04 0.64 -1.42
N LYS A 23 10.41 0.78 -0.14
CA LYS A 23 11.76 1.21 0.23
C LYS A 23 12.83 0.28 -0.29
N ARG A 24 12.56 -1.01 -0.25
CA ARG A 24 13.50 -2.03 -0.69
C ARG A 24 13.69 -2.02 -2.20
N THR A 25 12.63 -1.71 -2.93
CA THR A 25 12.61 -1.79 -4.39
C THR A 25 12.98 -0.46 -5.05
N LEU A 26 12.48 0.64 -4.51
CA LEU A 26 12.66 1.98 -5.08
C LEU A 26 13.38 2.87 -4.07
N PRO A 27 14.61 3.32 -4.39
CA PRO A 27 15.35 4.16 -3.44
C PRO A 27 14.68 5.52 -3.26
N ALA A 28 14.98 6.16 -2.13
CA ALA A 28 14.52 7.51 -1.86
C ALA A 28 15.02 8.43 -2.98
N GLY A 29 14.17 9.35 -3.42
CA GLY A 29 14.54 10.29 -4.46
C GLY A 29 14.50 9.73 -5.86
N PHE A 30 14.00 8.50 -6.06
CA PHE A 30 13.88 7.97 -7.40
C PHE A 30 12.90 8.82 -8.23
N ASP A 31 13.18 8.89 -9.53
CA ASP A 31 12.34 9.61 -10.47
C ASP A 31 11.49 8.59 -11.25
N PRO A 32 10.16 8.61 -11.11
CA PRO A 32 9.31 7.65 -11.83
C PRO A 32 9.39 7.78 -13.35
N GLY A 33 9.94 8.89 -13.86
CA GLY A 33 10.14 9.09 -15.30
C GLY A 33 11.38 8.43 -15.86
N LEU A 34 12.26 7.88 -15.01
CA LEU A 34 13.50 7.25 -15.47
C LEU A 34 13.22 5.86 -16.06
N LYS A 35 13.86 5.58 -17.21
CA LYS A 35 13.64 4.32 -17.94
C LYS A 35 14.06 3.08 -17.16
N ASN A 36 15.09 3.18 -16.32
CA ASN A 36 15.61 2.04 -15.57
C ASN A 36 14.68 1.58 -14.46
N VAL A 37 13.65 2.34 -14.17
CA VAL A 37 12.75 2.06 -13.03
C VAL A 37 11.66 1.06 -13.40
N SER A 38 11.35 0.90 -14.70
CA SER A 38 10.20 0.09 -15.12
C SER A 38 10.26 -1.37 -14.64
N GLY A 39 11.42 -2.02 -14.75
CA GLY A 39 11.57 -3.40 -14.29
C GLY A 39 11.38 -3.56 -12.79
N LYS A 40 11.85 -2.57 -12.02
CA LYS A 40 11.68 -2.56 -10.57
C LYS A 40 10.23 -2.32 -10.20
N VAL A 41 9.56 -1.43 -10.91
CA VAL A 41 8.13 -1.15 -10.70
C VAL A 41 7.29 -2.39 -10.98
N ASP A 42 7.61 -3.11 -12.05
CA ASP A 42 6.89 -4.34 -12.41
C ASP A 42 7.04 -5.41 -11.33
N ARG A 43 8.23 -5.58 -10.79
CA ARG A 43 8.48 -6.54 -9.70
C ARG A 43 7.73 -6.15 -8.44
N LEU A 44 7.76 -4.87 -8.11
CA LEU A 44 7.03 -4.35 -6.97
C LEU A 44 5.53 -4.56 -7.15
N ASP A 45 5.01 -4.26 -8.34
CA ASP A 45 3.60 -4.43 -8.65
C ASP A 45 3.16 -5.88 -8.44
N ARG A 46 3.96 -6.83 -8.90
CA ARG A 46 3.66 -8.26 -8.75
C ARG A 46 3.58 -8.65 -7.28
N ARG A 47 4.57 -8.24 -6.49
CA ARG A 47 4.59 -8.54 -5.05
C ARG A 47 3.41 -7.91 -4.32
N LEU A 48 3.08 -6.67 -4.67
CA LEU A 48 1.94 -5.98 -4.08
C LEU A 48 0.64 -6.71 -4.42
N SER A 49 0.49 -7.15 -5.66
CA SER A 49 -0.72 -7.86 -6.09
C SER A 49 -0.88 -9.17 -5.33
N GLU A 50 0.20 -9.95 -5.20
CA GLU A 50 0.17 -11.21 -4.47
C GLU A 50 -0.17 -11.01 -3.00
N ARG A 51 0.47 -10.06 -2.36
CA ARG A 51 0.23 -9.80 -0.93
C ARG A 51 -1.17 -9.24 -0.69
N THR A 52 -1.63 -8.36 -1.60
CA THR A 52 -2.98 -7.80 -1.50
C THR A 52 -4.02 -8.89 -1.61
N ALA A 53 -3.86 -9.81 -2.55
CA ALA A 53 -4.79 -10.92 -2.70
C ALA A 53 -4.84 -11.78 -1.43
N SER A 54 -3.67 -12.08 -0.85
CA SER A 54 -3.59 -12.84 0.39
C SER A 54 -4.23 -12.11 1.55
N PHE A 55 -3.97 -10.80 1.67
CA PHE A 55 -4.52 -9.98 2.74
C PHE A 55 -6.05 -9.94 2.68
N THR A 56 -6.61 -9.74 1.49
CA THR A 56 -8.06 -9.59 1.33
C THR A 56 -8.82 -10.91 1.49
N LYS A 57 -8.14 -12.05 1.43
CA LYS A 57 -8.79 -13.32 1.72
C LYS A 57 -9.22 -13.43 3.18
N SER A 58 -8.47 -12.81 4.08
CA SER A 58 -8.70 -12.90 5.51
C SER A 58 -9.27 -11.63 6.13
N ALA A 59 -9.37 -10.55 5.36
CA ALA A 59 -9.78 -9.26 5.90
C ALA A 59 -10.66 -8.50 4.94
N LYS A 60 -11.83 -8.09 5.42
CA LYS A 60 -12.67 -7.10 4.73
C LYS A 60 -12.54 -5.80 5.49
N LEU A 61 -12.14 -4.75 4.78
CA LEU A 61 -11.90 -3.46 5.43
C LEU A 61 -13.16 -2.60 5.41
N ASN A 62 -13.48 -2.01 6.55
CA ASN A 62 -14.51 -0.99 6.63
C ASN A 62 -13.90 0.36 6.22
N ILE A 63 -14.72 1.40 6.20
CA ILE A 63 -14.28 2.72 5.73
C ILE A 63 -13.18 3.31 6.61
N TYR A 64 -13.26 3.08 7.92
CA TYR A 64 -12.24 3.56 8.85
C TYR A 64 -10.90 2.89 8.57
N GLN A 65 -10.91 1.58 8.38
CA GLN A 65 -9.70 0.82 8.12
C GLN A 65 -9.07 1.17 6.78
N LYS A 66 -9.88 1.46 5.75
CA LYS A 66 -9.38 1.91 4.45
C LYS A 66 -8.69 3.26 4.57
N ALA A 67 -9.28 4.19 5.31
CA ALA A 67 -8.69 5.49 5.55
C ALA A 67 -7.37 5.36 6.32
N ARG A 68 -7.35 4.48 7.32
CA ARG A 68 -6.14 4.21 8.11
C ARG A 68 -5.03 3.64 7.23
N LEU A 69 -5.38 2.71 6.34
CA LEU A 69 -4.42 2.11 5.41
C LEU A 69 -3.75 3.17 4.55
N ALA A 70 -4.55 4.01 3.89
CA ALA A 70 -4.02 5.07 3.03
C ALA A 70 -3.14 6.03 3.81
N GLY A 71 -3.60 6.46 4.99
CA GLY A 71 -2.86 7.42 5.81
C GLY A 71 -1.52 6.87 6.29
N ARG A 72 -1.50 5.62 6.72
CA ARG A 72 -0.26 5.02 7.23
C ARG A 72 0.77 4.81 6.12
N ILE A 73 0.34 4.38 4.94
CA ILE A 73 1.25 4.26 3.80
C ILE A 73 1.80 5.63 3.42
N ARG A 74 0.92 6.63 3.33
CA ARG A 74 1.30 7.99 2.98
C ARG A 74 2.34 8.55 3.96
N GLU A 75 2.08 8.45 5.25
CA GLU A 75 3.00 8.95 6.28
C GLU A 75 4.36 8.27 6.20
N GLY A 76 4.37 6.94 6.06
CA GLY A 76 5.61 6.19 5.99
C GLY A 76 6.46 6.55 4.79
N MET A 77 5.81 6.74 3.64
CA MET A 77 6.54 7.08 2.42
C MET A 77 7.02 8.52 2.42
N LEU A 78 6.20 9.46 2.92
CA LEU A 78 6.62 10.85 3.03
C LEU A 78 7.80 11.00 3.99
N ALA A 79 7.78 10.27 5.10
CA ALA A 79 8.87 10.29 6.07
C ALA A 79 10.18 9.79 5.46
N PHE A 80 10.10 8.84 4.53
CA PHE A 80 11.29 8.31 3.86
C PHE A 80 11.83 9.25 2.77
N GLY A 81 11.03 10.20 2.31
CA GLY A 81 11.48 11.21 1.36
C GLY A 81 10.97 11.07 -0.06
N TYR A 82 9.95 10.24 -0.28
CA TYR A 82 9.34 10.15 -1.60
C TYR A 82 8.56 11.41 -1.95
N PRO A 83 8.50 11.79 -3.25
CA PRO A 83 7.74 12.97 -3.67
C PRO A 83 6.26 12.85 -3.33
N LYS A 84 5.69 13.94 -2.84
CA LYS A 84 4.28 13.96 -2.41
C LYS A 84 3.29 13.52 -3.48
N PRO A 85 3.38 14.00 -4.75
CA PRO A 85 2.43 13.54 -5.77
C PRO A 85 2.48 12.03 -6.00
N PHE A 86 3.69 11.45 -5.97
CA PHE A 86 3.85 10.01 -6.09
C PHE A 86 3.21 9.28 -4.92
N VAL A 87 3.46 9.77 -3.69
CA VAL A 87 2.93 9.15 -2.47
C VAL A 87 1.41 9.16 -2.48
N GLU A 88 0.79 10.27 -2.84
CA GLU A 88 -0.66 10.36 -2.88
C GLU A 88 -1.27 9.42 -3.91
N SER A 89 -0.70 9.38 -5.11
CA SER A 89 -1.16 8.49 -6.16
C SER A 89 -0.99 7.02 -5.76
N PHE A 90 0.16 6.68 -5.19
CA PHE A 90 0.48 5.32 -4.79
C PHE A 90 -0.41 4.83 -3.65
N SER A 91 -0.60 5.64 -2.61
CA SER A 91 -1.44 5.23 -1.48
C SER A 91 -2.89 5.01 -1.88
N MET A 92 -3.41 5.83 -2.78
CA MET A 92 -4.76 5.62 -3.32
C MET A 92 -4.84 4.37 -4.18
N ASP A 93 -3.79 4.09 -4.94
CA ASP A 93 -3.73 2.88 -5.77
C ASP A 93 -3.80 1.63 -4.90
N ILE A 94 -3.10 1.61 -3.77
CA ILE A 94 -3.14 0.47 -2.86
C ILE A 94 -4.56 0.24 -2.32
N VAL A 95 -5.25 1.32 -1.93
CA VAL A 95 -6.62 1.20 -1.45
C VAL A 95 -7.53 0.64 -2.54
N LYS A 96 -7.38 1.10 -3.77
CA LYS A 96 -8.16 0.59 -4.90
C LYS A 96 -7.90 -0.89 -5.15
N ARG A 97 -6.64 -1.34 -5.03
CA ARG A 97 -6.29 -2.75 -5.19
C ARG A 97 -6.98 -3.62 -4.14
N VAL A 98 -7.01 -3.15 -2.90
CA VAL A 98 -7.67 -3.86 -1.82
C VAL A 98 -9.17 -3.95 -2.10
N MET A 99 -9.78 -2.86 -2.55
CA MET A 99 -11.22 -2.86 -2.87
C MET A 99 -11.56 -3.81 -4.00
N VAL A 100 -10.77 -3.80 -5.08
CA VAL A 100 -11.00 -4.67 -6.23
C VAL A 100 -10.82 -6.14 -5.83
N ALA A 101 -9.76 -6.45 -5.11
CA ALA A 101 -9.50 -7.83 -4.67
C ALA A 101 -10.61 -8.34 -3.77
N SER A 102 -11.18 -7.47 -2.93
CA SER A 102 -12.30 -7.84 -2.06
C SER A 102 -13.57 -8.16 -2.85
N ARG A 103 -13.76 -7.51 -3.99
CA ARG A 103 -14.96 -7.72 -4.83
C ARG A 103 -14.91 -8.99 -5.66
N THR A 104 -13.72 -9.46 -5.98
CA THR A 104 -13.54 -10.61 -6.87
C THR A 104 -13.65 -11.96 -6.17
N ARG A 105 -14.01 -11.95 -4.89
CA ARG A 105 -14.14 -13.18 -4.09
C ARG A 105 -15.51 -13.81 -4.19
#